data_63c21555af1638547b1f4f57233be549
#
_entry.id   63c21555af1638547b1f4f57233be549
#
_cell.length_a   1.000
_cell.length_b   1.000
_cell.length_c   1.000
_cell.angle_alpha   90.00
_cell.angle_beta   90.00
_cell.angle_gamma   90.00
#
_symmetry.space_group_name_H-M   'P 1'
#
loop_
_entity.id
_entity.type
_entity.pdbx_description
1 polymer ?
#
loop_
_entity_poly.entity_id
_entity_poly.type
_entity_poly.pdbx_seq_one_letter_code
_entity_poly.pdbx_strand_id
1 'polypeptide(L)'
;MIYESTRDINRKLNPSEAILQGLSEEGGLFVLRDLGKNKLDLENLIGKSYYEVAEAVLRLFVDFSDEEIKECVEQAYRGKFSHENITPLVELKDGHVLELFNGPTSAFKDVGLSLLPQLTKTALTKVEDKNDILILTATSGDTGKAALEGFKDVDRTKIMVFYPNDGVSTVQKTQMQTQEGKNTKVCAIHGNFDDAQSGIKELFVDEEFKKELLSKNIKLSSANSINIGRLIPQVVYYVVSYLDLVNTNKIKLNDKVNFVVPTGNFGNILAGYYAEQIGLPVNKLICASNNNNVLYDFLTTGVYDKNRDFLKTVSPSMDILISSNLERLLYYVSGCDNDYIAKLMKDLKETGRFEVTGDVLAKIKDKFIAGFADDEQTKETIKAIYEKDNYLLDTHTAVAYKVFLENLDNEHASIVLSTASPYKFTESVYSSLFETQGEDEFTLMNKLHEQTKVVIPENLRDLDKKEIRHKDVINKEDMKKYILEKLGDL
;
A
#
# COMPACT_ATOMS: atom_id res chain seq x y z
N MET A 1 1.07 18.96 17.01
CA MET A 1 0.55 17.75 16.33
C MET A 1 0.90 16.54 17.18
N ILE A 2 -0.07 15.69 17.55
CA ILE A 2 0.15 14.53 18.40
C ILE A 2 -0.58 13.34 17.80
N TYR A 3 0.13 12.23 17.64
CA TYR A 3 -0.44 10.93 17.32
C TYR A 3 -0.77 10.18 18.61
N GLU A 4 -1.87 9.42 18.60
CA GLU A 4 -2.21 8.51 19.69
C GLU A 4 -2.51 7.12 19.15
N SER A 5 -2.48 6.10 20.02
CA SER A 5 -2.87 4.76 19.64
C SER A 5 -4.39 4.66 19.50
N THR A 6 -4.85 3.89 18.52
CA THR A 6 -6.28 3.55 18.37
C THR A 6 -6.86 2.79 19.57
N ARG A 7 -6.02 2.15 20.40
CA ARG A 7 -6.46 1.29 21.51
C ARG A 7 -6.09 1.81 22.90
N ASP A 8 -5.24 2.86 23.00
CA ASP A 8 -4.84 3.45 24.26
C ASP A 8 -4.65 4.97 24.10
N ILE A 9 -5.56 5.75 24.71
CA ILE A 9 -5.54 7.21 24.69
C ILE A 9 -4.29 7.81 25.38
N ASN A 10 -3.63 7.07 26.27
CA ASN A 10 -2.46 7.54 26.99
C ASN A 10 -1.17 7.38 26.18
N ARG A 11 -1.20 6.55 25.13
CA ARG A 11 -0.07 6.32 24.26
C ARG A 11 0.00 7.42 23.20
N LYS A 12 0.75 8.47 23.52
CA LYS A 12 0.87 9.68 22.69
C LYS A 12 2.32 9.88 22.24
N LEU A 13 2.50 10.15 20.96
CA LEU A 13 3.80 10.38 20.31
C LEU A 13 3.74 11.64 19.46
N ASN A 14 4.89 12.30 19.25
CA ASN A 14 5.02 13.24 18.16
C ASN A 14 5.07 12.52 16.80
N PRO A 15 4.90 13.21 15.67
CA PRO A 15 4.90 12.57 14.34
C PRO A 15 6.18 11.78 14.04
N SER A 16 7.34 12.33 14.38
CA SER A 16 8.63 11.66 14.18
C SER A 16 8.72 10.33 14.93
N GLU A 17 8.33 10.32 16.21
CA GLU A 17 8.29 9.09 17.02
C GLU A 17 7.30 8.07 16.47
N ALA A 18 6.11 8.50 16.03
CA ALA A 18 5.08 7.60 15.47
C ALA A 18 5.55 6.92 14.16
N ILE A 19 6.27 7.64 13.31
CA ILE A 19 6.86 7.09 12.07
C ILE A 19 7.94 6.05 12.41
N LEU A 20 8.83 6.35 13.37
CA LEU A 20 9.92 5.47 13.77
C LEU A 20 9.42 4.20 14.44
N GLN A 21 8.44 4.32 15.33
CA GLN A 21 7.88 3.17 16.04
C GLN A 21 6.96 2.33 15.14
N GLY A 22 6.16 2.95 14.27
CA GLY A 22 5.28 2.31 13.29
C GLY A 22 4.05 1.63 13.86
N LEU A 23 4.15 0.95 15.01
CA LEU A 23 3.08 0.22 15.69
C LEU A 23 3.17 0.48 17.21
N SER A 24 2.04 0.65 17.88
CA SER A 24 2.02 0.80 19.33
C SER A 24 2.29 -0.54 20.03
N GLU A 25 2.83 -0.49 21.25
CA GLU A 25 3.28 -1.69 22.00
C GLU A 25 2.13 -2.67 22.30
N GLU A 26 0.93 -2.15 22.54
CA GLU A 26 -0.28 -2.96 22.75
C GLU A 26 -0.90 -3.45 21.42
N GLY A 27 -0.28 -3.09 20.28
CA GLY A 27 -0.71 -3.51 18.94
C GLY A 27 -1.70 -2.55 18.27
N GLY A 28 -2.00 -1.40 18.88
CA GLY A 28 -2.81 -0.33 18.28
C GLY A 28 -2.07 0.44 17.22
N LEU A 29 -2.79 1.12 16.34
CA LEU A 29 -2.26 1.89 15.24
C LEU A 29 -2.20 3.39 15.59
N PHE A 30 -1.15 4.08 15.14
CA PHE A 30 -1.05 5.53 15.37
C PHE A 30 -1.99 6.31 14.44
N VAL A 31 -2.72 7.26 15.02
CA VAL A 31 -3.72 8.14 14.38
C VAL A 31 -3.61 9.56 14.89
N LEU A 32 -3.95 10.54 14.08
CA LEU A 32 -4.18 11.92 14.52
C LEU A 32 -5.60 12.05 15.03
N ARG A 33 -5.77 12.32 16.34
CA ARG A 33 -7.12 12.53 16.91
C ARG A 33 -7.84 13.72 16.24
N ASP A 34 -7.09 14.78 15.96
CA ASP A 34 -7.58 16.01 15.35
C ASP A 34 -7.52 15.98 13.81
N LEU A 35 -7.62 14.79 13.18
CA LEU A 35 -7.66 14.67 11.73
C LEU A 35 -8.76 15.56 11.14
N GLY A 36 -8.39 16.40 10.18
CA GLY A 36 -9.32 17.33 9.53
C GLY A 36 -9.53 18.65 10.25
N LYS A 37 -8.84 18.92 11.37
CA LYS A 37 -8.82 20.25 12.01
C LYS A 37 -8.20 21.30 11.09
N ASN A 38 -7.12 20.94 10.42
CA ASN A 38 -6.49 21.75 9.40
C ASN A 38 -6.88 21.21 8.02
N LYS A 39 -7.22 22.11 7.09
CA LYS A 39 -7.65 21.78 5.74
C LYS A 39 -6.62 22.21 4.73
N LEU A 40 -6.58 21.54 3.59
CA LEU A 40 -5.85 22.00 2.41
C LEU A 40 -6.56 23.20 1.78
N ASP A 41 -5.79 24.14 1.32
CA ASP A 41 -6.26 25.21 0.44
C ASP A 41 -6.16 24.71 -1.01
N LEU A 42 -7.22 24.04 -1.48
CA LEU A 42 -7.26 23.43 -2.81
C LEU A 42 -7.14 24.48 -3.93
N GLU A 43 -7.67 25.69 -3.72
CA GLU A 43 -7.61 26.76 -4.72
C GLU A 43 -6.16 27.16 -5.00
N ASN A 44 -5.35 27.31 -3.96
CA ASN A 44 -3.93 27.61 -4.10
C ASN A 44 -3.07 26.45 -4.63
N LEU A 45 -3.64 25.24 -4.70
CA LEU A 45 -2.96 24.07 -5.25
C LEU A 45 -3.28 23.82 -6.74
N ILE A 46 -4.22 24.55 -7.34
CA ILE A 46 -4.53 24.45 -8.77
C ILE A 46 -3.28 24.79 -9.60
N GLY A 47 -2.92 23.92 -10.53
CA GLY A 47 -1.75 24.06 -11.40
C GLY A 47 -0.40 23.79 -10.74
N LYS A 48 -0.39 23.36 -9.47
CA LYS A 48 0.82 22.97 -8.76
C LYS A 48 1.30 21.58 -9.18
N SER A 49 2.61 21.37 -9.12
CA SER A 49 3.24 20.08 -9.38
C SER A 49 2.92 19.06 -8.28
N TYR A 50 3.10 17.77 -8.59
CA TYR A 50 2.99 16.69 -7.61
C TYR A 50 3.83 16.96 -6.35
N TYR A 51 5.03 17.51 -6.51
CA TYR A 51 5.95 17.85 -5.41
C TYR A 51 5.36 18.89 -4.48
N GLU A 52 4.85 20.00 -5.02
CA GLU A 52 4.24 21.08 -4.23
C GLU A 52 2.97 20.60 -3.51
N VAL A 53 2.15 19.76 -4.15
CA VAL A 53 0.98 19.14 -3.50
C VAL A 53 1.41 18.19 -2.39
N ALA A 54 2.45 17.37 -2.62
CA ALA A 54 2.99 16.48 -1.60
C ALA A 54 3.50 17.24 -0.38
N GLU A 55 4.23 18.35 -0.59
CA GLU A 55 4.68 19.21 0.50
C GLU A 55 3.51 19.79 1.30
N ALA A 56 2.46 20.28 0.62
CA ALA A 56 1.28 20.84 1.28
C ALA A 56 0.53 19.79 2.12
N VAL A 57 0.39 18.56 1.59
CA VAL A 57 -0.22 17.46 2.33
C VAL A 57 0.62 17.07 3.54
N LEU A 58 1.94 16.87 3.37
CA LEU A 58 2.83 16.46 4.46
C LEU A 58 2.83 17.42 5.64
N ARG A 59 2.74 18.73 5.41
CA ARG A 59 2.64 19.75 6.48
C ARG A 59 1.49 19.49 7.46
N LEU A 60 0.47 18.78 7.04
CA LEU A 60 -0.68 18.44 7.89
C LEU A 60 -0.44 17.19 8.77
N PHE A 61 0.65 16.43 8.54
CA PHE A 61 0.85 15.13 9.16
C PHE A 61 2.20 14.95 9.85
N VAL A 62 3.22 15.76 9.51
CA VAL A 62 4.55 15.65 10.11
C VAL A 62 4.96 16.93 10.84
N ASP A 63 5.92 16.81 11.75
CA ASP A 63 6.47 17.93 12.54
C ASP A 63 7.79 18.46 11.95
N PHE A 64 8.01 18.26 10.65
CA PHE A 64 9.21 18.68 9.94
C PHE A 64 9.12 20.13 9.49
N SER A 65 10.29 20.78 9.27
CA SER A 65 10.33 22.09 8.63
C SER A 65 9.97 22.01 7.15
N ASP A 66 9.68 23.14 6.52
CA ASP A 66 9.39 23.20 5.08
C ASP A 66 10.57 22.69 4.24
N GLU A 67 11.80 22.99 4.65
CA GLU A 67 13.02 22.52 4.00
C GLU A 67 13.18 21.00 4.13
N GLU A 68 12.93 20.45 5.33
CA GLU A 68 12.98 19.01 5.58
C GLU A 68 11.91 18.26 4.76
N ILE A 69 10.68 18.80 4.70
CA ILE A 69 9.60 18.22 3.88
C ILE A 69 9.98 18.23 2.41
N LYS A 70 10.47 19.36 1.90
CA LYS A 70 10.90 19.50 0.52
C LYS A 70 12.01 18.49 0.18
N GLU A 71 13.03 18.37 1.03
CA GLU A 71 14.10 17.40 0.84
C GLU A 71 13.55 15.96 0.80
N CYS A 72 12.67 15.58 1.71
CA CYS A 72 12.03 14.26 1.72
C CYS A 72 11.29 13.96 0.41
N VAL A 73 10.49 14.90 -0.08
CA VAL A 73 9.70 14.76 -1.32
C VAL A 73 10.61 14.66 -2.55
N GLU A 74 11.62 15.51 -2.64
CA GLU A 74 12.61 15.50 -3.72
C GLU A 74 13.39 14.17 -3.77
N GLN A 75 13.91 13.72 -2.64
CA GLN A 75 14.67 12.46 -2.53
C GLN A 75 13.80 11.23 -2.77
N ALA A 76 12.50 11.31 -2.46
CA ALA A 76 11.57 10.21 -2.69
C ALA A 76 11.22 10.02 -4.16
N TYR A 77 10.98 11.09 -4.91
CA TYR A 77 10.29 11.00 -6.20
C TYR A 77 11.13 11.44 -7.40
N ARG A 78 12.06 12.40 -7.24
CA ARG A 78 12.80 12.96 -8.37
C ARG A 78 13.63 11.90 -9.10
N GLY A 79 13.31 11.71 -10.40
CA GLY A 79 14.03 10.79 -11.28
C GLY A 79 13.82 9.30 -11.00
N LYS A 80 12.88 8.94 -10.11
CA LYS A 80 12.60 7.54 -9.77
C LYS A 80 11.32 7.00 -10.44
N PHE A 81 10.46 7.88 -10.90
CA PHE A 81 9.21 7.51 -11.57
C PHE A 81 9.34 7.73 -13.08
N SER A 82 8.75 6.85 -13.86
CA SER A 82 8.82 6.87 -15.34
C SER A 82 7.93 7.95 -15.96
N HIS A 83 7.04 8.56 -15.20
CA HIS A 83 6.15 9.63 -15.66
C HIS A 83 6.38 10.89 -14.82
N GLU A 84 6.42 12.06 -15.47
CA GLU A 84 6.69 13.36 -14.81
C GLU A 84 5.64 13.73 -13.75
N ASN A 85 4.39 13.35 -13.97
CA ASN A 85 3.28 13.58 -13.03
C ASN A 85 3.24 12.53 -11.91
N ILE A 86 4.21 11.64 -11.79
CA ILE A 86 4.30 10.57 -10.79
C ILE A 86 3.10 9.60 -10.85
N THR A 87 1.87 10.10 -10.77
CA THR A 87 0.61 9.36 -10.80
C THR A 87 -0.34 9.97 -11.83
N PRO A 88 -0.12 9.73 -13.14
CA PRO A 88 -0.93 10.34 -14.18
C PRO A 88 -2.36 9.82 -14.18
N LEU A 89 -3.30 10.71 -14.55
CA LEU A 89 -4.71 10.40 -14.73
C LEU A 89 -5.01 10.17 -16.21
N VAL A 90 -5.56 8.99 -16.54
CA VAL A 90 -5.93 8.58 -17.90
C VAL A 90 -7.46 8.59 -18.03
N GLU A 91 -7.98 9.23 -19.06
CA GLU A 91 -9.41 9.23 -19.37
C GLU A 91 -9.78 8.01 -20.23
N LEU A 92 -10.75 7.22 -19.78
CA LEU A 92 -11.40 6.15 -20.53
C LEU A 92 -12.85 6.53 -20.83
N LYS A 93 -13.56 5.72 -21.64
CA LYS A 93 -14.93 6.04 -22.05
C LYS A 93 -15.95 6.17 -20.91
N ASP A 94 -15.75 5.40 -19.83
CA ASP A 94 -16.71 5.39 -18.71
C ASP A 94 -16.26 6.24 -17.52
N GLY A 95 -14.98 6.60 -17.43
CA GLY A 95 -14.43 7.34 -16.29
C GLY A 95 -12.92 7.54 -16.41
N HIS A 96 -12.25 7.72 -15.28
CA HIS A 96 -10.82 7.97 -15.25
C HIS A 96 -10.08 6.86 -14.49
N VAL A 97 -8.86 6.57 -14.93
CA VAL A 97 -7.94 5.63 -14.28
C VAL A 97 -6.73 6.39 -13.78
N LEU A 98 -6.43 6.27 -12.49
CA LEU A 98 -5.25 6.85 -11.87
C LEU A 98 -4.12 5.83 -11.84
N GLU A 99 -3.11 6.02 -12.67
CA GLU A 99 -1.98 5.10 -12.76
C GLU A 99 -1.00 5.31 -11.60
N LEU A 100 -0.99 4.39 -10.65
CA LEU A 100 -0.12 4.42 -9.47
C LEU A 100 1.14 3.56 -9.62
N PHE A 101 1.36 2.97 -10.78
CA PHE A 101 2.39 1.96 -11.02
C PHE A 101 3.61 2.47 -11.81
N ASN A 102 3.74 3.77 -11.97
CA ASN A 102 4.87 4.38 -12.70
C ASN A 102 6.17 4.47 -11.87
N GLY A 103 6.19 3.88 -10.68
CA GLY A 103 7.34 3.85 -9.79
C GLY A 103 8.34 2.73 -10.10
N PRO A 104 9.44 2.67 -9.31
CA PRO A 104 10.59 1.80 -9.58
C PRO A 104 10.30 0.30 -9.48
N THR A 105 9.15 -0.12 -8.96
CA THR A 105 8.76 -1.54 -8.88
C THR A 105 7.47 -1.86 -9.60
N SER A 106 6.89 -0.88 -10.29
CA SER A 106 5.65 -1.00 -11.07
C SER A 106 4.41 -1.39 -10.23
N ALA A 107 4.32 -0.83 -9.01
CA ALA A 107 3.17 -0.99 -8.11
C ALA A 107 2.92 0.30 -7.30
N PHE A 108 1.66 0.56 -6.89
CA PHE A 108 1.27 1.76 -6.13
C PHE A 108 2.05 1.93 -4.81
N LYS A 109 2.57 0.81 -4.31
CA LYS A 109 3.34 0.76 -3.07
C LYS A 109 4.60 1.61 -3.14
N ASP A 110 5.10 1.88 -4.34
CA ASP A 110 6.27 2.73 -4.58
C ASP A 110 6.06 4.15 -4.06
N VAL A 111 4.86 4.71 -4.20
CA VAL A 111 4.55 6.07 -3.73
C VAL A 111 4.81 6.20 -2.22
N GLY A 112 4.29 5.25 -1.43
CA GLY A 112 4.49 5.25 0.01
C GLY A 112 5.89 4.83 0.43
N LEU A 113 6.45 3.81 -0.24
CA LEU A 113 7.72 3.21 0.15
C LEU A 113 8.96 3.95 -0.40
N SER A 114 8.81 4.85 -1.35
CA SER A 114 9.87 5.81 -1.71
C SER A 114 9.98 6.95 -0.69
N LEU A 115 8.87 7.38 -0.09
CA LEU A 115 8.87 8.50 0.86
C LEU A 115 9.15 8.05 2.30
N LEU A 116 8.64 6.89 2.75
CA LEU A 116 8.83 6.40 4.12
C LEU A 116 10.30 6.37 4.57
N PRO A 117 11.28 5.93 3.77
CA PRO A 117 12.69 5.96 4.17
C PRO A 117 13.22 7.38 4.42
N GLN A 118 12.79 8.36 3.63
CA GLN A 118 13.19 9.75 3.79
C GLN A 118 12.59 10.34 5.07
N LEU A 119 11.30 10.05 5.32
CA LEU A 119 10.66 10.44 6.57
C LEU A 119 11.34 9.77 7.78
N THR A 120 11.74 8.51 7.67
CA THR A 120 12.45 7.77 8.73
C THR A 120 13.81 8.40 9.04
N LYS A 121 14.60 8.70 8.01
CA LYS A 121 15.91 9.37 8.15
C LYS A 121 15.78 10.75 8.83
N THR A 122 14.84 11.56 8.38
CA THR A 122 14.58 12.89 8.95
C THR A 122 14.07 12.78 10.39
N ALA A 123 13.16 11.84 10.67
CA ALA A 123 12.66 11.59 12.01
C ALA A 123 13.76 11.18 13.00
N LEU A 124 14.69 10.29 12.58
CA LEU A 124 15.85 9.91 13.40
C LEU A 124 16.71 11.11 13.79
N THR A 125 16.94 12.02 12.85
CA THR A 125 17.70 13.24 13.08
C THR A 125 16.95 14.14 14.06
N LYS A 126 15.65 14.31 13.88
CA LYS A 126 14.82 15.20 14.69
C LYS A 126 14.66 14.77 16.14
N VAL A 127 14.57 13.45 16.40
CA VAL A 127 14.51 12.91 17.77
C VAL A 127 15.91 12.62 18.36
N GLU A 128 16.97 13.01 17.65
CA GLU A 128 18.38 12.77 18.04
C GLU A 128 18.70 11.32 18.36
N ASP A 129 17.98 10.36 17.73
CA ASP A 129 18.25 8.94 17.91
C ASP A 129 19.54 8.55 17.18
N LYS A 130 20.45 7.90 17.90
CA LYS A 130 21.77 7.48 17.36
C LYS A 130 21.74 6.08 16.75
N ASN A 131 20.63 5.35 16.91
CA ASN A 131 20.52 3.99 16.41
C ASN A 131 20.17 3.99 14.92
N ASP A 132 20.64 2.99 14.19
CA ASP A 132 20.15 2.66 12.86
C ASP A 132 18.83 1.91 12.97
N ILE A 133 18.04 1.95 11.91
CA ILE A 133 16.77 1.22 11.82
C ILE A 133 16.93 -0.02 10.95
N LEU A 134 16.60 -1.18 11.51
CA LEU A 134 16.46 -2.42 10.75
C LEU A 134 14.98 -2.64 10.41
N ILE A 135 14.66 -2.61 9.13
CA ILE A 135 13.35 -2.95 8.60
C ILE A 135 13.30 -4.47 8.35
N LEU A 136 12.38 -5.14 9.03
CA LEU A 136 12.06 -6.55 8.75
C LEU A 136 10.69 -6.64 8.10
N THR A 137 10.62 -7.33 6.96
CA THR A 137 9.38 -7.47 6.20
C THR A 137 9.22 -8.90 5.69
N ALA A 138 8.04 -9.50 5.96
CA ALA A 138 7.58 -10.67 5.24
C ALA A 138 6.71 -10.21 4.05
N THR A 139 6.87 -10.85 2.91
CA THR A 139 6.13 -10.49 1.71
C THR A 139 5.69 -11.69 0.88
N SER A 140 4.55 -11.55 0.22
CA SER A 140 4.11 -12.44 -0.86
C SER A 140 4.45 -11.88 -2.27
N GLY A 141 5.21 -10.76 -2.34
CA GLY A 141 5.62 -10.14 -3.62
C GLY A 141 5.85 -8.64 -3.55
N ASP A 142 4.90 -7.84 -3.98
CA ASP A 142 5.04 -6.40 -4.25
C ASP A 142 5.54 -5.54 -3.08
N THR A 143 5.04 -5.80 -1.87
CA THR A 143 5.41 -4.98 -0.69
C THR A 143 6.91 -5.11 -0.38
N GLY A 144 7.43 -6.33 -0.41
CA GLY A 144 8.85 -6.57 -0.14
C GLY A 144 9.74 -5.92 -1.18
N LYS A 145 9.41 -6.07 -2.47
CA LYS A 145 10.18 -5.44 -3.56
C LYS A 145 10.15 -3.92 -3.46
N ALA A 146 8.97 -3.32 -3.23
CA ALA A 146 8.87 -1.87 -3.11
C ALA A 146 9.60 -1.33 -1.87
N ALA A 147 9.59 -2.07 -0.74
CA ALA A 147 10.35 -1.71 0.44
C ALA A 147 11.87 -1.80 0.19
N LEU A 148 12.34 -2.88 -0.44
CA LEU A 148 13.74 -3.02 -0.82
C LEU A 148 14.23 -1.86 -1.69
N GLU A 149 13.45 -1.48 -2.70
CA GLU A 149 13.82 -0.40 -3.61
C GLU A 149 13.76 0.98 -2.92
N GLY A 150 12.75 1.20 -2.07
CA GLY A 150 12.60 2.46 -1.34
C GLY A 150 13.72 2.70 -0.32
N PHE A 151 14.12 1.65 0.41
CA PHE A 151 15.18 1.72 1.44
C PHE A 151 16.60 1.52 0.87
N LYS A 152 16.73 1.18 -0.41
CA LYS A 152 18.03 0.98 -1.07
C LYS A 152 18.95 2.17 -0.87
N ASP A 153 20.11 1.91 -0.25
CA ASP A 153 21.19 2.88 -0.01
C ASP A 153 20.75 4.16 0.76
N VAL A 154 19.65 4.08 1.53
CA VAL A 154 19.23 5.17 2.43
C VAL A 154 20.03 5.08 3.73
N ASP A 155 20.70 6.17 4.07
CA ASP A 155 21.54 6.27 5.28
C ASP A 155 20.78 5.89 6.55
N ARG A 156 21.47 5.24 7.48
CA ARG A 156 20.97 4.84 8.79
C ARG A 156 19.80 3.85 8.76
N THR A 157 19.57 3.21 7.61
CA THR A 157 18.55 2.17 7.45
C THR A 157 19.17 0.90 6.90
N LYS A 158 18.65 -0.23 7.35
CA LYS A 158 18.96 -1.58 6.88
C LYS A 158 17.65 -2.29 6.61
N ILE A 159 17.57 -3.11 5.58
CA ILE A 159 16.35 -3.85 5.25
C ILE A 159 16.64 -5.31 4.95
N MET A 160 15.87 -6.19 5.59
CA MET A 160 15.82 -7.62 5.25
C MET A 160 14.39 -8.02 4.92
N VAL A 161 14.22 -8.68 3.78
CA VAL A 161 12.94 -9.18 3.30
C VAL A 161 12.96 -10.69 3.27
N PHE A 162 11.96 -11.31 3.88
CA PHE A 162 11.71 -12.73 3.85
C PHE A 162 10.48 -13.04 2.99
N TYR A 163 10.57 -14.07 2.15
CA TYR A 163 9.48 -14.48 1.29
C TYR A 163 9.40 -16.02 1.21
N PRO A 164 8.22 -16.61 1.00
CA PRO A 164 8.11 -18.06 0.82
C PRO A 164 8.81 -18.47 -0.49
N ASN A 165 9.64 -19.52 -0.42
CA ASN A 165 10.36 -20.01 -1.60
C ASN A 165 9.41 -20.42 -2.73
N ASP A 166 8.21 -20.89 -2.36
CA ASP A 166 7.15 -21.31 -3.27
C ASP A 166 5.90 -20.43 -3.09
N GLY A 167 5.19 -20.13 -4.18
CA GLY A 167 3.94 -19.36 -4.13
C GLY A 167 4.05 -17.86 -4.42
N VAL A 168 5.23 -17.38 -4.80
CA VAL A 168 5.45 -16.03 -5.36
C VAL A 168 5.61 -16.17 -6.88
N SER A 169 5.07 -15.22 -7.68
CA SER A 169 5.25 -15.26 -9.15
C SER A 169 6.73 -15.20 -9.54
N THR A 170 7.07 -15.75 -10.69
CA THR A 170 8.45 -15.76 -11.19
C THR A 170 9.00 -14.34 -11.34
N VAL A 171 8.19 -13.42 -11.86
CA VAL A 171 8.55 -12.01 -11.99
C VAL A 171 8.85 -11.38 -10.63
N GLN A 172 7.96 -11.53 -9.64
CA GLN A 172 8.15 -10.96 -8.30
C GLN A 172 9.34 -11.57 -7.57
N LYS A 173 9.53 -12.90 -7.67
CA LYS A 173 10.70 -13.61 -7.11
C LYS A 173 11.99 -13.07 -7.71
N THR A 174 12.05 -12.96 -9.03
CA THR A 174 13.23 -12.45 -9.73
C THR A 174 13.51 -10.99 -9.37
N GLN A 175 12.48 -10.14 -9.27
CA GLN A 175 12.64 -8.75 -8.81
C GLN A 175 13.31 -8.66 -7.43
N MET A 176 12.96 -9.55 -6.50
CA MET A 176 13.59 -9.59 -5.16
C MET A 176 15.00 -10.16 -5.21
N GLN A 177 15.20 -11.28 -5.91
CA GLN A 177 16.49 -11.95 -5.99
C GLN A 177 17.60 -11.13 -6.71
N THR A 178 17.19 -10.24 -7.61
CA THR A 178 18.10 -9.35 -8.34
C THR A 178 18.28 -7.98 -7.66
N GLN A 179 17.69 -7.77 -6.47
CA GLN A 179 17.78 -6.50 -5.75
C GLN A 179 19.22 -6.08 -5.50
N GLU A 180 19.50 -4.81 -5.80
CA GLU A 180 20.76 -4.14 -5.53
C GLU A 180 20.65 -3.31 -4.24
N GLY A 181 21.78 -2.87 -3.72
CA GLY A 181 21.89 -2.00 -2.56
C GLY A 181 22.84 -2.57 -1.51
N LYS A 182 23.58 -1.70 -0.84
CA LYS A 182 24.55 -2.07 0.19
C LYS A 182 23.89 -2.44 1.51
N ASN A 183 22.69 -1.92 1.74
CA ASN A 183 21.92 -2.07 2.99
C ASN A 183 20.70 -2.98 2.82
N THR A 184 20.63 -3.78 1.74
CA THR A 184 19.50 -4.64 1.41
C THR A 184 19.85 -6.12 1.48
N LYS A 185 18.98 -6.95 2.05
CA LYS A 185 19.11 -8.40 2.08
C LYS A 185 17.76 -9.06 1.79
N VAL A 186 17.79 -10.14 1.03
CA VAL A 186 16.61 -10.94 0.71
C VAL A 186 16.90 -12.39 1.02
N CYS A 187 15.96 -13.07 1.66
CA CYS A 187 16.08 -14.48 1.99
C CYS A 187 14.74 -15.19 1.77
N ALA A 188 14.78 -16.32 1.07
CA ALA A 188 13.63 -17.20 0.98
C ALA A 188 13.52 -18.07 2.24
N ILE A 189 12.29 -18.46 2.61
CA ILE A 189 12.08 -19.46 3.66
C ILE A 189 11.38 -20.70 3.10
N HIS A 190 11.69 -21.85 3.67
CA HIS A 190 10.89 -23.04 3.50
C HIS A 190 9.57 -22.86 4.25
N GLY A 191 8.45 -22.95 3.54
CA GLY A 191 7.11 -22.71 4.08
C GLY A 191 6.29 -21.76 3.20
N ASN A 192 5.19 -21.28 3.74
CA ASN A 192 4.26 -20.37 3.08
C ASN A 192 4.42 -18.92 3.60
N PHE A 193 3.56 -18.01 3.11
CA PHE A 193 3.58 -16.62 3.52
C PHE A 193 3.27 -16.42 5.02
N ASP A 194 2.38 -17.23 5.58
CA ASP A 194 2.02 -17.14 7.01
C ASP A 194 3.20 -17.56 7.89
N ASP A 195 4.05 -18.51 7.43
CA ASP A 195 5.29 -18.89 8.12
C ASP A 195 6.28 -17.72 8.15
N ALA A 196 6.49 -17.04 7.01
CA ALA A 196 7.34 -15.86 6.95
C ALA A 196 6.81 -14.73 7.87
N GLN A 197 5.51 -14.47 7.81
CA GLN A 197 4.88 -13.41 8.60
C GLN A 197 4.89 -13.72 10.09
N SER A 198 4.62 -14.95 10.50
CA SER A 198 4.66 -15.34 11.91
C SER A 198 6.08 -15.28 12.46
N GLY A 199 7.10 -15.72 11.69
CA GLY A 199 8.50 -15.59 12.09
C GLY A 199 8.90 -14.13 12.34
N ILE A 200 8.52 -13.20 11.45
CA ILE A 200 8.74 -11.78 11.69
C ILE A 200 8.02 -11.29 12.95
N LYS A 201 6.75 -11.65 13.16
CA LYS A 201 5.99 -11.25 14.35
C LYS A 201 6.63 -11.75 15.65
N GLU A 202 7.14 -12.98 15.66
CA GLU A 202 7.87 -13.55 16.79
C GLU A 202 9.13 -12.73 17.13
N LEU A 203 9.89 -12.29 16.11
CA LEU A 203 11.06 -11.44 16.30
C LEU A 203 10.72 -10.04 16.84
N PHE A 204 9.59 -9.47 16.44
CA PHE A 204 9.14 -8.16 16.93
C PHE A 204 8.74 -8.16 18.41
N VAL A 205 8.43 -9.32 18.99
CA VAL A 205 8.11 -9.46 20.43
C VAL A 205 9.23 -10.12 21.25
N ASP A 206 10.33 -10.57 20.61
CA ASP A 206 11.49 -11.16 21.28
C ASP A 206 12.35 -10.06 21.93
N GLU A 207 12.21 -9.91 23.24
CA GLU A 207 12.94 -8.90 24.02
C GLU A 207 14.46 -9.15 24.07
N GLU A 208 14.90 -10.40 23.98
CA GLU A 208 16.34 -10.74 23.95
C GLU A 208 16.94 -10.30 22.61
N PHE A 209 16.24 -10.57 21.51
CA PHE A 209 16.65 -10.13 20.18
C PHE A 209 16.71 -8.60 20.07
N LYS A 210 15.71 -7.89 20.60
CA LYS A 210 15.72 -6.42 20.64
C LYS A 210 16.90 -5.87 21.42
N LYS A 211 17.23 -6.46 22.58
CA LYS A 211 18.40 -6.07 23.39
C LYS A 211 19.70 -6.32 22.66
N GLU A 212 19.82 -7.44 21.95
CA GLU A 212 21.00 -7.75 21.15
C GLU A 212 21.17 -6.74 20.00
N LEU A 213 20.12 -6.40 19.28
CA LEU A 213 20.15 -5.37 18.25
C LEU A 213 20.54 -4.00 18.82
N LEU A 214 19.95 -3.62 19.97
CA LEU A 214 20.24 -2.35 20.63
C LEU A 214 21.72 -2.27 21.10
N SER A 215 22.33 -3.39 21.49
CA SER A 215 23.76 -3.44 21.81
C SER A 215 24.66 -3.15 20.60
N LYS A 216 24.12 -3.27 19.40
CA LYS A 216 24.74 -2.94 18.11
C LYS A 216 24.30 -1.57 17.56
N ASN A 217 23.61 -0.76 18.37
CA ASN A 217 22.97 0.51 17.98
C ASN A 217 21.95 0.33 16.84
N ILE A 218 21.14 -0.71 16.87
CA ILE A 218 20.09 -0.98 15.90
C ILE A 218 18.74 -1.13 16.60
N LYS A 219 17.69 -0.54 16.02
CA LYS A 219 16.30 -0.70 16.43
C LYS A 219 15.47 -1.33 15.31
N LEU A 220 14.46 -2.12 15.69
CA LEU A 220 13.51 -2.68 14.74
C LEU A 220 12.44 -1.64 14.36
N SER A 221 12.07 -1.63 13.10
CA SER A 221 10.87 -0.97 12.61
C SER A 221 10.24 -1.74 11.45
N SER A 222 9.06 -1.33 11.04
CA SER A 222 8.27 -2.01 10.01
C SER A 222 7.93 -1.07 8.86
N ALA A 223 8.09 -1.58 7.63
CA ALA A 223 7.60 -0.93 6.41
C ALA A 223 6.21 -1.43 5.98
N ASN A 224 5.49 -2.15 6.83
CA ASN A 224 4.15 -2.64 6.55
C ASN A 224 3.14 -1.48 6.46
N SER A 225 1.95 -1.75 5.88
CA SER A 225 0.90 -0.74 5.70
C SER A 225 0.36 -0.12 6.99
N ILE A 226 0.67 -0.72 8.15
CA ILE A 226 0.31 -0.21 9.48
C ILE A 226 1.13 1.01 9.90
N ASN A 227 2.33 1.21 9.35
CA ASN A 227 3.13 2.41 9.63
C ASN A 227 2.45 3.64 9.04
N ILE A 228 2.22 4.66 9.88
CA ILE A 228 1.56 5.90 9.46
C ILE A 228 2.36 6.65 8.38
N GLY A 229 3.70 6.59 8.43
CA GLY A 229 4.59 7.17 7.42
C GLY A 229 4.45 6.53 6.03
N ARG A 230 3.83 5.35 5.93
CA ARG A 230 3.46 4.72 4.66
C ARG A 230 2.05 5.11 4.20
N LEU A 231 1.14 5.44 5.12
CA LEU A 231 -0.23 5.85 4.80
C LEU A 231 -0.26 7.29 4.26
N ILE A 232 0.42 8.22 4.92
CA ILE A 232 0.39 9.65 4.61
C ILE A 232 0.73 9.95 3.14
N PRO A 233 1.78 9.39 2.52
CA PRO A 233 2.10 9.65 1.11
C PRO A 233 0.98 9.31 0.14
N GLN A 234 0.12 8.37 0.52
CA GLN A 234 -0.98 7.93 -0.32
C GLN A 234 -2.12 8.96 -0.39
N VAL A 235 -2.22 9.88 0.58
CA VAL A 235 -3.18 10.99 0.54
C VAL A 235 -2.90 11.92 -0.64
N VAL A 236 -1.64 12.06 -1.02
CA VAL A 236 -1.19 12.99 -2.07
C VAL A 236 -1.85 12.71 -3.41
N TYR A 237 -1.85 11.47 -3.87
CA TYR A 237 -2.38 11.16 -5.21
C TYR A 237 -3.91 11.30 -5.31
N TYR A 238 -4.66 11.23 -4.21
CA TYR A 238 -6.07 11.59 -4.20
C TYR A 238 -6.27 13.08 -4.47
N VAL A 239 -5.46 13.91 -3.83
CA VAL A 239 -5.50 15.36 -4.02
C VAL A 239 -5.05 15.73 -5.44
N VAL A 240 -3.94 15.16 -5.92
CA VAL A 240 -3.41 15.41 -7.27
C VAL A 240 -4.43 15.04 -8.34
N SER A 241 -5.00 13.83 -8.29
CA SER A 241 -5.96 13.38 -9.30
C SER A 241 -7.24 14.22 -9.33
N TYR A 242 -7.69 14.70 -8.18
CA TYR A 242 -8.79 15.66 -8.12
C TYR A 242 -8.43 17.00 -8.80
N LEU A 243 -7.24 17.53 -8.49
CA LEU A 243 -6.76 18.78 -9.08
C LEU A 243 -6.52 18.64 -10.59
N ASP A 244 -6.13 17.46 -11.07
CA ASP A 244 -6.00 17.19 -12.52
C ASP A 244 -7.35 17.28 -13.24
N LEU A 245 -8.43 16.78 -12.64
CA LEU A 245 -9.79 16.97 -13.18
C LEU A 245 -10.20 18.44 -13.21
N VAL A 246 -9.86 19.22 -12.17
CA VAL A 246 -10.12 20.67 -12.14
C VAL A 246 -9.27 21.40 -13.19
N ASN A 247 -7.97 21.12 -13.27
CA ASN A 247 -7.04 21.73 -14.21
C ASN A 247 -7.42 21.48 -15.69
N THR A 248 -8.00 20.31 -15.98
CA THR A 248 -8.47 19.92 -17.32
C THR A 248 -9.93 20.30 -17.59
N ASN A 249 -10.56 21.04 -16.68
CA ASN A 249 -11.96 21.49 -16.77
C ASN A 249 -12.98 20.33 -16.91
N LYS A 250 -12.66 19.16 -16.40
CA LYS A 250 -13.60 18.02 -16.34
C LYS A 250 -14.61 18.18 -15.21
N ILE A 251 -14.19 18.85 -14.13
CA ILE A 251 -15.03 19.26 -13.00
C ILE A 251 -14.69 20.70 -12.60
N LYS A 252 -15.55 21.32 -11.79
CA LYS A 252 -15.28 22.60 -11.14
C LYS A 252 -14.68 22.36 -9.75
N LEU A 253 -13.96 23.33 -9.23
CA LEU A 253 -13.53 23.29 -7.83
C LEU A 253 -14.75 23.14 -6.91
N ASN A 254 -14.65 22.25 -5.93
CA ASN A 254 -15.69 21.80 -4.98
C ASN A 254 -16.75 20.84 -5.54
N ASP A 255 -16.72 20.49 -6.83
CA ASP A 255 -17.50 19.36 -7.30
C ASP A 255 -17.00 18.07 -6.63
N LYS A 256 -17.90 17.19 -6.22
CA LYS A 256 -17.53 15.94 -5.57
C LYS A 256 -17.15 14.88 -6.59
N VAL A 257 -16.25 13.98 -6.18
CA VAL A 257 -15.78 12.84 -7.00
C VAL A 257 -15.90 11.52 -6.25
N ASN A 258 -16.02 10.43 -6.99
CA ASN A 258 -15.93 9.08 -6.47
C ASN A 258 -14.53 8.51 -6.70
N PHE A 259 -14.03 7.73 -5.73
CA PHE A 259 -12.82 6.94 -5.90
C PHE A 259 -13.14 5.46 -5.75
N VAL A 260 -12.73 4.67 -6.73
CA VAL A 260 -12.89 3.21 -6.73
C VAL A 260 -11.53 2.57 -6.47
N VAL A 261 -11.43 1.80 -5.40
CA VAL A 261 -10.13 1.37 -4.87
C VAL A 261 -10.08 -0.14 -4.72
N PRO A 262 -9.17 -0.83 -5.46
CA PRO A 262 -8.91 -2.24 -5.20
C PRO A 262 -8.30 -2.37 -3.80
N THR A 263 -8.98 -3.10 -2.92
CA THR A 263 -8.73 -3.00 -1.48
C THR A 263 -8.40 -4.35 -0.84
N GLY A 264 -7.24 -4.43 -0.19
CA GLY A 264 -6.84 -5.50 0.71
C GLY A 264 -6.71 -4.96 2.15
N ASN A 265 -5.50 -4.52 2.55
CA ASN A 265 -5.19 -4.04 3.90
C ASN A 265 -5.78 -2.65 4.25
N PHE A 266 -6.71 -2.13 3.48
CA PHE A 266 -7.44 -0.88 3.68
C PHE A 266 -6.59 0.40 3.68
N GLY A 267 -5.28 0.32 3.48
CA GLY A 267 -4.38 1.49 3.53
C GLY A 267 -4.68 2.52 2.44
N ASN A 268 -4.80 2.06 1.20
CA ASN A 268 -5.04 2.92 0.05
C ASN A 268 -6.39 3.65 0.18
N ILE A 269 -7.50 2.95 0.38
CA ILE A 269 -8.82 3.57 0.50
C ILE A 269 -8.96 4.46 1.74
N LEU A 270 -8.26 4.12 2.84
CA LEU A 270 -8.19 4.96 4.03
C LEU A 270 -7.47 6.28 3.76
N ALA A 271 -6.47 6.30 2.88
CA ALA A 271 -5.84 7.55 2.45
C ALA A 271 -6.83 8.46 1.71
N GLY A 272 -7.77 7.90 0.96
CA GLY A 272 -8.91 8.64 0.40
C GLY A 272 -9.84 9.24 1.47
N TYR A 273 -10.11 8.48 2.54
CA TYR A 273 -10.83 9.01 3.70
C TYR A 273 -10.05 10.15 4.38
N TYR A 274 -8.74 10.02 4.54
CA TYR A 274 -7.89 11.09 5.08
C TYR A 274 -7.91 12.33 4.18
N ALA A 275 -7.87 12.15 2.85
CA ALA A 275 -7.99 13.24 1.89
C ALA A 275 -9.33 13.99 2.05
N GLU A 276 -10.45 13.28 2.21
CA GLU A 276 -11.75 13.89 2.51
C GLU A 276 -11.70 14.69 3.81
N GLN A 277 -11.14 14.11 4.87
CA GLN A 277 -11.05 14.77 6.17
C GLN A 277 -10.22 16.06 6.13
N ILE A 278 -9.20 16.16 5.28
CA ILE A 278 -8.41 17.39 5.09
C ILE A 278 -9.01 18.35 4.04
N GLY A 279 -10.19 18.08 3.52
CA GLY A 279 -10.98 19.01 2.72
C GLY A 279 -11.16 18.66 1.25
N LEU A 280 -10.72 17.48 0.79
CA LEU A 280 -10.98 17.03 -0.58
C LEU A 280 -12.49 16.74 -0.77
N PRO A 281 -13.16 17.25 -1.83
CA PRO A 281 -14.57 16.98 -2.10
C PRO A 281 -14.79 15.54 -2.59
N VAL A 282 -14.91 14.59 -1.68
CA VAL A 282 -15.22 13.18 -1.99
C VAL A 282 -16.73 12.93 -1.84
N ASN A 283 -17.34 12.28 -2.83
CA ASN A 283 -18.72 11.79 -2.76
C ASN A 283 -18.75 10.42 -2.09
N LYS A 284 -18.12 9.41 -2.72
CA LYS A 284 -18.04 8.05 -2.23
C LYS A 284 -16.63 7.47 -2.41
N LEU A 285 -16.26 6.63 -1.46
CA LEU A 285 -15.11 5.72 -1.54
C LEU A 285 -15.67 4.32 -1.81
N ILE A 286 -15.36 3.76 -2.97
CA ILE A 286 -15.91 2.47 -3.42
C ILE A 286 -14.85 1.41 -3.20
N CYS A 287 -15.09 0.54 -2.22
CA CYS A 287 -14.20 -0.55 -1.83
C CYS A 287 -14.45 -1.76 -2.73
N ALA A 288 -13.48 -2.10 -3.55
CA ALA A 288 -13.54 -3.28 -4.41
C ALA A 288 -12.70 -4.42 -3.83
N SER A 289 -13.32 -5.58 -3.61
CA SER A 289 -12.70 -6.81 -3.11
C SER A 289 -12.63 -7.87 -4.20
N ASN A 290 -11.74 -8.85 -4.06
CA ASN A 290 -11.82 -10.11 -4.82
C ASN A 290 -12.68 -11.15 -4.07
N ASN A 291 -12.55 -12.44 -4.39
CA ASN A 291 -13.29 -13.51 -3.70
C ASN A 291 -13.03 -13.59 -2.18
N ASN A 292 -11.92 -13.04 -1.69
CA ASN A 292 -11.70 -12.83 -0.26
C ASN A 292 -12.45 -11.57 0.21
N ASN A 293 -13.76 -11.59 0.12
CA ASN A 293 -14.65 -10.43 0.20
C ASN A 293 -15.07 -10.03 1.63
N VAL A 294 -14.22 -10.28 2.62
CA VAL A 294 -14.50 -9.93 4.04
C VAL A 294 -14.86 -8.46 4.24
N LEU A 295 -14.24 -7.56 3.46
CA LEU A 295 -14.54 -6.13 3.52
C LEU A 295 -15.91 -5.79 2.91
N TYR A 296 -16.29 -6.46 1.82
CA TYR A 296 -17.62 -6.31 1.25
C TYR A 296 -18.70 -6.67 2.27
N ASP A 297 -18.57 -7.84 2.92
CA ASP A 297 -19.51 -8.27 3.95
C ASP A 297 -19.54 -7.29 5.12
N PHE A 298 -18.38 -6.87 5.61
CA PHE A 298 -18.29 -5.93 6.72
C PHE A 298 -18.93 -4.57 6.39
N LEU A 299 -18.59 -3.96 5.27
CA LEU A 299 -19.11 -2.63 4.89
C LEU A 299 -20.62 -2.66 4.62
N THR A 300 -21.17 -3.81 4.22
CA THR A 300 -22.61 -3.99 3.97
C THR A 300 -23.40 -4.35 5.21
N THR A 301 -22.85 -5.18 6.10
CA THR A 301 -23.59 -5.77 7.24
C THR A 301 -23.18 -5.21 8.60
N GLY A 302 -21.97 -4.65 8.73
CA GLY A 302 -21.37 -4.27 10.00
C GLY A 302 -20.70 -5.44 10.74
N VAL A 303 -20.72 -6.63 10.16
CA VAL A 303 -20.11 -7.84 10.74
C VAL A 303 -18.80 -8.14 10.03
N TYR A 304 -17.69 -8.14 10.77
CA TYR A 304 -16.40 -8.60 10.31
C TYR A 304 -16.17 -10.02 10.78
N ASP A 305 -16.00 -10.97 9.85
CA ASP A 305 -15.78 -12.37 10.17
C ASP A 305 -14.66 -12.97 9.31
N LYS A 306 -13.52 -13.29 9.95
CA LYS A 306 -12.36 -13.93 9.31
C LYS A 306 -12.44 -15.45 9.29
N ASN A 307 -13.45 -16.06 9.93
CA ASN A 307 -13.61 -17.51 10.03
C ASN A 307 -14.22 -18.06 8.72
N ARG A 308 -13.43 -18.00 7.66
CA ARG A 308 -13.76 -18.44 6.31
C ARG A 308 -12.52 -19.00 5.63
N ASP A 309 -12.70 -19.75 4.56
CA ASP A 309 -11.60 -20.26 3.76
C ASP A 309 -10.82 -19.10 3.10
N PHE A 310 -9.50 -19.23 3.11
CA PHE A 310 -8.63 -18.35 2.35
C PHE A 310 -8.55 -18.83 0.91
N LEU A 311 -8.89 -17.96 -0.04
CA LEU A 311 -8.88 -18.27 -1.47
C LEU A 311 -7.66 -17.62 -2.13
N LYS A 312 -6.91 -18.42 -2.89
CA LYS A 312 -5.84 -17.89 -3.74
C LYS A 312 -6.45 -17.45 -5.07
N THR A 313 -6.31 -16.18 -5.42
CA THR A 313 -6.93 -15.56 -6.59
C THR A 313 -5.90 -15.03 -7.59
N VAL A 314 -6.37 -14.53 -8.74
CA VAL A 314 -5.54 -13.84 -9.75
C VAL A 314 -5.11 -12.42 -9.32
N SER A 315 -5.65 -11.89 -8.23
CA SER A 315 -5.32 -10.59 -7.64
C SER A 315 -4.72 -10.71 -6.23
N PRO A 316 -3.53 -11.33 -6.09
CA PRO A 316 -3.00 -11.82 -4.81
C PRO A 316 -2.71 -10.73 -3.77
N SER A 317 -2.53 -9.47 -4.16
CA SER A 317 -2.33 -8.38 -3.19
C SER A 317 -3.61 -8.03 -2.40
N MET A 318 -4.75 -8.57 -2.82
CA MET A 318 -6.06 -8.42 -2.18
C MET A 318 -6.48 -9.71 -1.44
N ASP A 319 -5.70 -10.79 -1.49
CA ASP A 319 -5.95 -12.03 -0.78
C ASP A 319 -5.67 -11.83 0.71
N ILE A 320 -6.69 -11.44 1.46
CA ILE A 320 -6.61 -11.18 2.90
C ILE A 320 -7.85 -11.68 3.63
N LEU A 321 -7.67 -12.09 4.88
CA LEU A 321 -8.75 -12.34 5.84
C LEU A 321 -8.76 -11.30 6.97
N ILE A 322 -7.65 -10.58 7.17
CA ILE A 322 -7.54 -9.49 8.14
C ILE A 322 -7.08 -8.23 7.42
N SER A 323 -7.92 -7.20 7.44
CA SER A 323 -7.65 -5.90 6.84
C SER A 323 -7.15 -4.92 7.90
N SER A 324 -5.83 -4.76 7.99
CA SER A 324 -5.15 -4.14 9.14
C SER A 324 -5.49 -2.66 9.36
N ASN A 325 -5.68 -1.86 8.30
CA ASN A 325 -5.95 -0.42 8.46
C ASN A 325 -7.44 -0.08 8.66
N LEU A 326 -8.33 -1.08 8.57
CA LEU A 326 -9.75 -0.87 8.88
C LEU A 326 -9.93 -0.35 10.31
N GLU A 327 -9.06 -0.75 11.23
CA GLU A 327 -9.05 -0.29 12.62
C GLU A 327 -8.98 1.25 12.71
N ARG A 328 -8.21 1.91 11.84
CA ARG A 328 -8.13 3.37 11.80
C ARG A 328 -9.44 4.03 11.38
N LEU A 329 -10.13 3.45 10.40
CA LEU A 329 -11.48 3.92 10.03
C LEU A 329 -12.43 3.78 11.19
N LEU A 330 -12.48 2.59 11.82
CA LEU A 330 -13.34 2.32 12.98
C LEU A 330 -13.12 3.32 14.12
N TYR A 331 -11.85 3.67 14.39
CA TYR A 331 -11.50 4.67 15.37
C TYR A 331 -12.19 6.03 15.09
N TYR A 332 -12.12 6.53 13.86
CA TYR A 332 -12.72 7.83 13.53
C TYR A 332 -14.26 7.79 13.51
N VAL A 333 -14.85 6.76 12.91
CA VAL A 333 -16.32 6.67 12.80
C VAL A 333 -17.00 6.36 14.14
N SER A 334 -16.27 5.77 15.09
CA SER A 334 -16.77 5.59 16.48
C SER A 334 -16.69 6.88 17.32
N GLY A 335 -16.09 7.95 16.80
CA GLY A 335 -15.88 9.18 17.54
C GLY A 335 -14.59 9.19 18.38
N CYS A 336 -13.56 8.49 17.92
CA CYS A 336 -12.26 8.33 18.58
C CYS A 336 -12.36 7.62 19.93
N ASP A 337 -13.14 6.53 19.98
CA ASP A 337 -13.36 5.72 21.18
C ASP A 337 -12.34 4.56 21.25
N ASN A 338 -11.26 4.78 22.01
CA ASN A 338 -10.16 3.82 22.15
C ASN A 338 -10.62 2.50 22.82
N ASP A 339 -11.50 2.56 23.82
CA ASP A 339 -11.99 1.38 24.54
C ASP A 339 -12.86 0.51 23.62
N TYR A 340 -13.71 1.16 22.81
CA TYR A 340 -14.51 0.48 21.82
C TYR A 340 -13.63 -0.26 20.78
N ILE A 341 -12.59 0.41 20.27
CA ILE A 341 -11.65 -0.21 19.31
C ILE A 341 -10.86 -1.35 19.95
N ALA A 342 -10.36 -1.17 21.17
CA ALA A 342 -9.67 -2.23 21.92
C ALA A 342 -10.54 -3.48 22.08
N LYS A 343 -11.84 -3.29 22.37
CA LYS A 343 -12.82 -4.37 22.45
C LYS A 343 -13.00 -5.08 21.12
N LEU A 344 -13.25 -4.36 20.01
CA LEU A 344 -13.43 -4.96 18.69
C LEU A 344 -12.21 -5.78 18.27
N MET A 345 -11.01 -5.26 18.49
CA MET A 345 -9.77 -5.95 18.13
C MET A 345 -9.50 -7.18 19.03
N LYS A 346 -9.90 -7.12 20.31
CA LYS A 346 -9.88 -8.28 21.19
C LYS A 346 -10.85 -9.37 20.69
N ASP A 347 -12.09 -9.01 20.38
CA ASP A 347 -13.10 -9.94 19.85
C ASP A 347 -12.59 -10.60 18.53
N LEU A 348 -12.00 -9.82 17.62
CA LEU A 348 -11.38 -10.34 16.39
C LEU A 348 -10.25 -11.35 16.67
N LYS A 349 -9.42 -11.07 17.68
CA LYS A 349 -8.31 -11.95 18.06
C LYS A 349 -8.82 -13.27 18.68
N GLU A 350 -9.79 -13.19 19.58
CA GLU A 350 -10.26 -14.33 20.38
C GLU A 350 -11.28 -15.19 19.64
N THR A 351 -12.19 -14.58 18.87
CA THR A 351 -13.31 -15.28 18.21
C THR A 351 -13.21 -15.27 16.69
N GLY A 352 -12.32 -14.48 16.10
CA GLY A 352 -12.26 -14.27 14.65
C GLY A 352 -13.33 -13.34 14.10
N ARG A 353 -14.19 -12.73 14.95
CA ARG A 353 -15.35 -11.95 14.53
C ARG A 353 -15.58 -10.75 15.45
N PHE A 354 -16.09 -9.65 14.87
CA PHE A 354 -16.70 -8.55 15.60
C PHE A 354 -17.90 -7.97 14.82
N GLU A 355 -18.71 -7.19 15.53
CA GLU A 355 -19.84 -6.47 14.95
C GLU A 355 -19.86 -5.04 15.48
N VAL A 356 -20.04 -4.07 14.59
CA VAL A 356 -20.13 -2.67 14.94
C VAL A 356 -21.58 -2.28 15.27
N THR A 357 -21.74 -1.21 16.05
CA THR A 357 -23.07 -0.66 16.37
C THR A 357 -23.73 -0.06 15.13
N GLY A 358 -25.08 0.03 15.15
CA GLY A 358 -25.83 0.51 14.00
C GLY A 358 -25.51 1.95 13.60
N ASP A 359 -25.17 2.81 14.54
CA ASP A 359 -24.75 4.20 14.28
C ASP A 359 -23.35 4.27 13.62
N VAL A 360 -22.41 3.40 14.01
CA VAL A 360 -21.11 3.25 13.35
C VAL A 360 -21.29 2.74 11.91
N LEU A 361 -22.13 1.71 11.73
CA LEU A 361 -22.44 1.19 10.41
C LEU A 361 -23.10 2.26 9.49
N ALA A 362 -24.01 3.07 10.03
CA ALA A 362 -24.64 4.15 9.28
C ALA A 362 -23.60 5.18 8.77
N LYS A 363 -22.65 5.59 9.62
CA LYS A 363 -21.55 6.48 9.21
C LYS A 363 -20.65 5.86 8.15
N ILE A 364 -20.37 4.56 8.25
CA ILE A 364 -19.60 3.83 7.24
C ILE A 364 -20.35 3.87 5.89
N LYS A 365 -21.63 3.52 5.86
CA LYS A 365 -22.45 3.49 4.63
C LYS A 365 -22.67 4.87 4.01
N ASP A 366 -22.61 5.93 4.82
CA ASP A 366 -22.65 7.30 4.29
C ASP A 366 -21.47 7.60 3.37
N LYS A 367 -20.29 7.03 3.63
CA LYS A 367 -19.05 7.31 2.92
C LYS A 367 -18.63 6.20 1.96
N PHE A 368 -18.88 4.94 2.32
CA PHE A 368 -18.38 3.79 1.58
C PHE A 368 -19.49 3.05 0.84
N ILE A 369 -19.15 2.61 -0.38
CA ILE A 369 -19.83 1.58 -1.13
C ILE A 369 -18.89 0.39 -1.23
N ALA A 370 -19.42 -0.83 -1.28
CA ALA A 370 -18.60 -2.03 -1.43
C ALA A 370 -19.11 -2.90 -2.58
N GLY A 371 -18.19 -3.53 -3.28
CA GLY A 371 -18.46 -4.53 -4.30
C GLY A 371 -17.32 -5.54 -4.37
N PHE A 372 -17.50 -6.61 -5.14
CA PHE A 372 -16.44 -7.60 -5.37
C PHE A 372 -16.52 -8.21 -6.77
N ALA A 373 -15.43 -8.82 -7.21
CA ALA A 373 -15.36 -9.60 -8.44
C ALA A 373 -14.61 -10.91 -8.19
N ASP A 374 -15.07 -11.98 -8.81
CA ASP A 374 -14.35 -13.25 -8.88
C ASP A 374 -13.28 -13.24 -10.00
N ASP A 375 -12.54 -14.35 -10.11
CA ASP A 375 -11.46 -14.46 -11.09
C ASP A 375 -11.97 -14.47 -12.55
N GLU A 376 -13.15 -15.02 -12.81
CA GLU A 376 -13.75 -15.03 -14.15
C GLU A 376 -14.18 -13.62 -14.55
N GLN A 377 -14.93 -12.93 -13.70
CA GLN A 377 -15.34 -11.55 -13.88
C GLN A 377 -14.14 -10.60 -14.04
N THR A 378 -13.06 -10.86 -13.29
CA THR A 378 -11.82 -10.11 -13.39
C THR A 378 -11.19 -10.24 -14.78
N LYS A 379 -11.06 -11.46 -15.30
CA LYS A 379 -10.52 -11.73 -16.63
C LYS A 379 -11.39 -11.17 -17.76
N GLU A 380 -12.71 -11.35 -17.66
CA GLU A 380 -13.68 -10.76 -18.59
C GLU A 380 -13.56 -9.23 -18.63
N THR A 381 -13.35 -8.59 -17.47
CA THR A 381 -13.19 -7.13 -17.40
C THR A 381 -11.90 -6.68 -18.08
N ILE A 382 -10.76 -7.38 -17.89
CA ILE A 382 -9.51 -7.09 -18.61
C ILE A 382 -9.75 -7.10 -20.11
N LYS A 383 -10.39 -8.15 -20.62
CA LYS A 383 -10.69 -8.31 -22.05
C LYS A 383 -11.61 -7.20 -22.56
N ALA A 384 -12.72 -6.96 -21.86
CA ALA A 384 -13.73 -5.98 -22.27
C ALA A 384 -13.15 -4.56 -22.36
N ILE A 385 -12.34 -4.15 -21.39
CA ILE A 385 -11.73 -2.82 -21.36
C ILE A 385 -10.62 -2.70 -22.44
N TYR A 386 -9.83 -3.75 -22.63
CA TYR A 386 -8.85 -3.74 -23.70
C TYR A 386 -9.52 -3.60 -25.09
N GLU A 387 -10.60 -4.36 -25.36
CA GLU A 387 -11.35 -4.26 -26.62
C GLU A 387 -12.06 -2.92 -26.80
N LYS A 388 -12.58 -2.35 -25.71
CA LYS A 388 -13.35 -1.09 -25.72
C LYS A 388 -12.47 0.15 -25.81
N ASP A 389 -11.42 0.23 -24.99
CA ASP A 389 -10.62 1.44 -24.77
C ASP A 389 -9.17 1.29 -25.21
N ASN A 390 -8.75 0.11 -25.65
CA ASN A 390 -7.36 -0.25 -25.93
C ASN A 390 -6.44 0.03 -24.71
N TYR A 391 -7.01 -0.13 -23.49
CA TYR A 391 -6.32 0.07 -22.22
C TYR A 391 -6.17 -1.26 -21.48
N LEU A 392 -4.93 -1.60 -21.11
CA LEU A 392 -4.62 -2.88 -20.49
C LEU A 392 -4.61 -2.76 -18.97
N LEU A 393 -5.57 -3.40 -18.31
CA LEU A 393 -5.69 -3.44 -16.85
C LEU A 393 -4.83 -4.58 -16.27
N ASP A 394 -4.27 -4.36 -15.08
CA ASP A 394 -3.84 -5.44 -14.21
C ASP A 394 -5.03 -6.08 -13.51
N THR A 395 -4.82 -7.25 -12.90
CA THR A 395 -5.89 -8.02 -12.27
C THR A 395 -6.58 -7.31 -11.10
N HIS A 396 -5.84 -6.53 -10.32
CA HIS A 396 -6.39 -5.77 -9.18
C HIS A 396 -7.24 -4.60 -9.67
N THR A 397 -6.73 -3.86 -10.64
CA THR A 397 -7.47 -2.77 -11.28
C THR A 397 -8.72 -3.27 -11.98
N ALA A 398 -8.67 -4.46 -12.57
CA ALA A 398 -9.84 -5.08 -13.20
C ALA A 398 -10.95 -5.40 -12.20
N VAL A 399 -10.61 -5.88 -11.00
CA VAL A 399 -11.58 -6.03 -9.90
C VAL A 399 -12.25 -4.69 -9.59
N ALA A 400 -11.45 -3.62 -9.43
CA ALA A 400 -11.99 -2.30 -9.14
C ALA A 400 -12.83 -1.74 -10.30
N TYR A 401 -12.39 -1.95 -11.53
CA TYR A 401 -13.12 -1.46 -12.71
C TYR A 401 -14.47 -2.17 -12.90
N LYS A 402 -14.53 -3.49 -12.62
CA LYS A 402 -15.80 -4.24 -12.60
C LYS A 402 -16.76 -3.67 -11.57
N VAL A 403 -16.29 -3.43 -10.35
CA VAL A 403 -17.12 -2.80 -9.30
C VAL A 403 -17.53 -1.37 -9.68
N PHE A 404 -16.66 -0.62 -10.35
CA PHE A 404 -16.99 0.69 -10.91
C PHE A 404 -18.16 0.62 -11.90
N LEU A 405 -18.12 -0.30 -12.87
CA LEU A 405 -19.18 -0.46 -13.86
C LEU A 405 -20.55 -0.81 -13.26
N GLU A 406 -20.56 -1.47 -12.10
CA GLU A 406 -21.79 -1.76 -11.36
C GLU A 406 -22.30 -0.58 -10.52
N ASN A 407 -21.45 0.43 -10.30
CA ASN A 407 -21.77 1.61 -9.49
C ASN A 407 -21.55 2.91 -10.28
N LEU A 408 -21.86 2.90 -11.57
CA LEU A 408 -21.77 4.09 -12.42
C LEU A 408 -22.62 5.23 -11.85
N ASP A 409 -21.98 6.38 -11.71
CA ASP A 409 -22.61 7.62 -11.23
C ASP A 409 -22.52 8.67 -12.33
N ASN A 410 -23.66 9.11 -12.81
CA ASN A 410 -23.74 10.13 -13.87
C ASN A 410 -23.65 11.57 -13.34
N GLU A 411 -23.68 11.75 -12.02
CA GLU A 411 -23.65 13.08 -11.39
C GLU A 411 -22.23 13.47 -10.96
N HIS A 412 -21.39 12.48 -10.65
CA HIS A 412 -20.04 12.72 -10.12
C HIS A 412 -18.98 11.98 -10.95
N ALA A 413 -17.90 12.66 -11.26
CA ALA A 413 -16.75 12.03 -11.90
C ALA A 413 -16.20 10.90 -11.01
N SER A 414 -15.80 9.80 -11.63
CA SER A 414 -15.25 8.64 -10.94
C SER A 414 -13.82 8.37 -11.38
N ILE A 415 -12.95 8.08 -10.40
CA ILE A 415 -11.53 7.76 -10.59
C ILE A 415 -11.30 6.34 -10.06
N VAL A 416 -10.90 5.42 -10.93
CA VAL A 416 -10.48 4.06 -10.58
C VAL A 416 -8.97 4.06 -10.33
N LEU A 417 -8.52 3.57 -9.18
CA LEU A 417 -7.11 3.50 -8.85
C LEU A 417 -6.48 2.25 -9.47
N SER A 418 -5.52 2.47 -10.38
CA SER A 418 -4.75 1.40 -11.03
C SER A 418 -3.47 1.15 -10.26
N THR A 419 -3.43 0.00 -9.57
CA THR A 419 -2.46 -0.25 -8.49
C THR A 419 -1.22 -1.02 -8.89
N ALA A 420 -1.18 -1.61 -10.08
CA ALA A 420 -0.02 -2.32 -10.58
C ALA A 420 0.05 -2.28 -12.11
N SER A 421 1.26 -2.44 -12.66
CA SER A 421 1.44 -2.70 -14.08
C SER A 421 0.87 -4.07 -14.45
N PRO A 422 0.19 -4.21 -15.62
CA PRO A 422 -0.27 -5.49 -16.14
C PRO A 422 0.83 -6.56 -16.20
N TYR A 423 2.05 -6.13 -16.44
CA TYR A 423 3.24 -7.00 -16.53
C TYR A 423 3.69 -7.63 -15.21
N LYS A 424 3.14 -7.21 -14.08
CA LYS A 424 3.36 -7.86 -12.77
C LYS A 424 2.59 -9.17 -12.62
N PHE A 425 1.52 -9.33 -13.40
CA PHE A 425 0.60 -10.46 -13.37
C PHE A 425 0.39 -10.99 -14.81
N THR A 426 1.50 -11.12 -15.52
CA THR A 426 1.55 -11.38 -16.98
C THR A 426 0.75 -12.60 -17.40
N GLU A 427 0.86 -13.73 -16.68
CA GLU A 427 0.14 -14.95 -17.00
C GLU A 427 -1.38 -14.75 -16.97
N SER A 428 -1.89 -14.13 -15.91
CA SER A 428 -3.33 -13.86 -15.75
C SER A 428 -3.84 -12.86 -16.78
N VAL A 429 -3.07 -11.78 -17.03
CA VAL A 429 -3.44 -10.76 -18.02
C VAL A 429 -3.40 -11.32 -19.43
N TYR A 430 -2.34 -12.06 -19.80
CA TYR A 430 -2.21 -12.67 -21.10
C TYR A 430 -3.33 -13.67 -21.36
N SER A 431 -3.60 -14.58 -20.41
CA SER A 431 -4.66 -15.60 -20.53
C SER A 431 -6.08 -15.01 -20.55
N SER A 432 -6.26 -13.74 -20.17
CA SER A 432 -7.54 -13.04 -20.33
C SER A 432 -7.81 -12.62 -21.77
N LEU A 433 -6.77 -12.44 -22.57
CA LEU A 433 -6.84 -11.92 -23.95
C LEU A 433 -6.56 -12.99 -25.01
N PHE A 434 -5.66 -13.94 -24.70
CA PHE A 434 -5.07 -14.86 -25.66
C PHE A 434 -4.95 -16.27 -25.06
N GLU A 435 -4.87 -17.28 -25.93
CA GLU A 435 -4.60 -18.65 -25.52
C GLU A 435 -3.14 -18.84 -25.12
N THR A 436 -2.90 -19.61 -24.05
CA THR A 436 -1.57 -19.98 -23.57
C THR A 436 -1.25 -21.43 -23.97
N GLN A 437 0.02 -21.73 -24.23
CA GLN A 437 0.51 -23.06 -24.58
C GLN A 437 1.51 -23.60 -23.54
N GLY A 438 1.51 -23.02 -22.32
CA GLY A 438 2.41 -23.41 -21.23
C GLY A 438 3.76 -22.71 -21.26
N GLU A 439 3.83 -21.52 -21.87
CA GLU A 439 5.04 -20.70 -21.89
C GLU A 439 5.35 -20.15 -20.48
N ASP A 440 6.63 -19.88 -20.22
CA ASP A 440 7.07 -19.21 -19.02
C ASP A 440 6.62 -17.72 -18.99
N GLU A 441 6.60 -17.14 -17.80
CA GLU A 441 6.06 -15.80 -17.55
C GLU A 441 6.80 -14.69 -18.31
N PHE A 442 8.12 -14.81 -18.54
CA PHE A 442 8.89 -13.82 -19.31
C PHE A 442 8.63 -13.94 -20.81
N THR A 443 8.43 -15.15 -21.32
CA THR A 443 7.99 -15.39 -22.71
C THR A 443 6.60 -14.77 -22.93
N LEU A 444 5.65 -14.99 -21.99
CA LEU A 444 4.32 -14.38 -22.05
C LEU A 444 4.39 -12.85 -21.99
N MET A 445 5.30 -12.29 -21.19
CA MET A 445 5.53 -10.84 -21.11
C MET A 445 5.90 -10.23 -22.48
N ASN A 446 6.82 -10.86 -23.18
CA ASN A 446 7.23 -10.42 -24.51
C ASN A 446 6.08 -10.57 -25.54
N LYS A 447 5.36 -11.68 -25.51
CA LYS A 447 4.19 -11.90 -26.38
C LYS A 447 3.08 -10.88 -26.10
N LEU A 448 2.81 -10.55 -24.82
CA LEU A 448 1.84 -9.54 -24.45
C LEU A 448 2.20 -8.18 -25.04
N HIS A 449 3.48 -7.78 -24.93
CA HIS A 449 3.98 -6.57 -25.56
C HIS A 449 3.84 -6.59 -27.10
N GLU A 450 4.21 -7.70 -27.74
CA GLU A 450 4.13 -7.83 -29.20
C GLU A 450 2.70 -7.71 -29.72
N GLN A 451 1.73 -8.23 -28.98
CA GLN A 451 0.32 -8.25 -29.39
C GLN A 451 -0.42 -6.97 -29.02
N THR A 452 -0.18 -6.41 -27.83
CA THR A 452 -0.90 -5.23 -27.32
C THR A 452 -0.21 -3.92 -27.62
N LYS A 453 1.10 -3.92 -27.90
CA LYS A 453 1.97 -2.74 -28.02
C LYS A 453 2.10 -1.92 -26.73
N VAL A 454 1.55 -2.38 -25.63
CA VAL A 454 1.77 -1.76 -24.31
C VAL A 454 3.24 -1.95 -23.92
N VAL A 455 3.90 -0.89 -23.47
CA VAL A 455 5.34 -0.91 -23.20
C VAL A 455 5.62 -1.67 -21.90
N ILE A 456 6.58 -2.60 -21.94
CA ILE A 456 7.08 -3.27 -20.74
C ILE A 456 7.84 -2.22 -19.90
N PRO A 457 7.51 -2.03 -18.62
CA PRO A 457 8.25 -1.15 -17.73
C PRO A 457 9.74 -1.48 -17.69
N GLU A 458 10.59 -0.46 -17.64
CA GLU A 458 12.05 -0.64 -17.71
C GLU A 458 12.58 -1.55 -16.58
N ASN A 459 12.02 -1.45 -15.39
CA ASN A 459 12.38 -2.27 -14.24
C ASN A 459 11.96 -3.75 -14.35
N LEU A 460 11.09 -4.10 -15.32
CA LEU A 460 10.67 -5.47 -15.65
C LEU A 460 11.30 -5.99 -16.93
N ARG A 461 11.76 -5.09 -17.80
CA ARG A 461 12.41 -5.45 -19.05
C ARG A 461 13.73 -6.17 -18.79
N ASP A 462 13.95 -7.29 -19.45
CA ASP A 462 15.18 -8.12 -19.33
C ASP A 462 15.51 -8.53 -17.89
N LEU A 463 14.51 -8.59 -17.01
CA LEU A 463 14.67 -8.95 -15.62
C LEU A 463 15.22 -10.36 -15.44
N ASP A 464 14.84 -11.29 -16.31
CA ASP A 464 15.34 -12.67 -16.41
C ASP A 464 16.84 -12.78 -16.72
N LYS A 465 17.44 -11.72 -17.28
CA LYS A 465 18.86 -11.65 -17.63
C LYS A 465 19.72 -11.03 -16.52
N LYS A 466 19.10 -10.46 -15.48
CA LYS A 466 19.83 -9.84 -14.37
C LYS A 466 20.49 -10.88 -13.48
N GLU A 467 21.62 -10.50 -12.87
CA GLU A 467 22.32 -11.34 -11.91
C GLU A 467 21.46 -11.63 -10.67
N ILE A 468 21.31 -12.91 -10.33
CA ILE A 468 20.70 -13.34 -9.07
C ILE A 468 21.68 -13.13 -7.93
N ARG A 469 21.44 -12.14 -7.10
CA ARG A 469 22.31 -11.71 -5.98
C ARG A 469 21.95 -12.36 -4.65
N HIS A 470 20.65 -12.61 -4.43
CA HIS A 470 20.13 -13.17 -3.19
C HIS A 470 19.64 -14.59 -3.42
N LYS A 471 20.39 -15.58 -2.93
CA LYS A 471 20.14 -17.02 -3.16
C LYS A 471 19.83 -17.80 -1.90
N ASP A 472 19.89 -17.13 -0.73
CA ASP A 472 19.75 -17.79 0.56
C ASP A 472 18.33 -18.31 0.76
N VAL A 473 18.23 -19.55 1.23
CA VAL A 473 16.97 -20.21 1.61
C VAL A 473 17.19 -20.85 2.98
N ILE A 474 16.31 -20.55 3.94
CA ILE A 474 16.44 -21.02 5.33
C ILE A 474 15.11 -21.58 5.85
N ASN A 475 15.13 -22.24 7.01
CA ASN A 475 13.89 -22.54 7.72
C ASN A 475 13.46 -21.35 8.56
N LYS A 476 12.15 -21.29 8.91
CA LYS A 476 11.59 -20.23 9.74
C LYS A 476 12.36 -20.05 11.06
N GLU A 477 12.71 -21.15 11.71
CA GLU A 477 13.41 -21.19 13.00
C GLU A 477 14.82 -20.56 12.94
N ASP A 478 15.42 -20.50 11.76
CA ASP A 478 16.77 -19.95 11.54
C ASP A 478 16.75 -18.44 11.30
N MET A 479 15.60 -17.78 11.20
CA MET A 479 15.47 -16.36 10.84
C MET A 479 16.27 -15.45 11.80
N LYS A 480 16.13 -15.63 13.13
CA LYS A 480 16.87 -14.84 14.14
C LYS A 480 18.38 -14.94 13.92
N LYS A 481 18.89 -16.15 13.80
CA LYS A 481 20.31 -16.43 13.57
C LYS A 481 20.80 -15.80 12.27
N TYR A 482 20.06 -16.00 11.19
CA TYR A 482 20.38 -15.44 9.88
C TYR A 482 20.48 -13.92 9.90
N ILE A 483 19.50 -13.23 10.54
CA ILE A 483 19.55 -11.78 10.67
C ILE A 483 20.81 -11.33 11.38
N LEU A 484 21.12 -11.91 12.54
CA LEU A 484 22.30 -11.54 13.36
C LEU A 484 23.61 -11.76 12.61
N GLU A 485 23.73 -12.86 11.85
CA GLU A 485 24.91 -13.17 11.03
C GLU A 485 25.06 -12.18 9.86
N LYS A 486 23.96 -11.77 9.24
CA LYS A 486 23.98 -10.91 8.04
C LYS A 486 23.96 -9.42 8.32
N LEU A 487 23.76 -9.00 9.58
CA LEU A 487 23.79 -7.57 9.95
C LEU A 487 25.14 -6.89 9.64
N GLY A 488 26.24 -7.65 9.68
CA GLY A 488 27.56 -7.14 9.34
C GLY A 488 27.77 -6.89 7.84
N ASP A 489 26.95 -7.50 7.00
CA ASP A 489 26.98 -7.37 5.54
C ASP A 489 26.16 -6.16 5.04
N LEU A 490 25.41 -5.50 5.94
CA LEU A 490 24.50 -4.36 5.70
C LEU A 490 25.10 -3.04 6.26
#